data_62535f988372a4bbd718d9c8b0a5cabd
#
_entry.id   62535f988372a4bbd718d9c8b0a5cabd
#
_cell.length_a   1.000
_cell.length_b   1.000
_cell.length_c   1.000
_cell.angle_alpha   90.00
_cell.angle_beta   90.00
_cell.angle_gamma   90.00
#
_symmetry.space_group_name_H-M   'P 1'
#
loop_
_entity.id
_entity.type
_entity.pdbx_description
1 polymer ?
#
loop_
_entity_poly.entity_id
_entity_poly.type
_entity_poly.pdbx_seq_one_letter_code
_entity_poly.pdbx_strand_id
1 'polypeptide(L)' 'MTIQAHLESLAKKHGALEERLHTALASPSIDDKEIAEIKRNKLRIKDEMERLRASTRH' A
#
# COMPACT_ATOMS: atom_id res chain seq x y z
N MET A 1 -12.14 -0.59 -16.70
CA MET A 1 -11.59 -1.50 -15.67
C MET A 1 -12.68 -1.90 -14.70
N THR A 2 -12.67 -3.16 -14.32
CA THR A 2 -13.60 -3.63 -13.30
C THR A 2 -13.08 -3.26 -11.91
N ILE A 3 -13.96 -3.26 -10.91
CA ILE A 3 -13.57 -2.99 -9.52
C ILE A 3 -12.58 -4.06 -9.06
N GLN A 4 -12.78 -5.30 -9.48
CA GLN A 4 -11.87 -6.38 -9.12
C GLN A 4 -10.47 -6.15 -9.68
N ALA A 5 -10.36 -5.72 -10.93
CA ALA A 5 -9.06 -5.42 -11.55
C ALA A 5 -8.38 -4.26 -10.82
N HIS A 6 -9.16 -3.28 -10.40
CA HIS A 6 -8.63 -2.14 -9.65
C HIS A 6 -8.12 -2.59 -8.27
N LEU A 7 -8.88 -3.45 -7.59
CA LEU A 7 -8.44 -4.00 -6.31
C LEU A 7 -7.16 -4.81 -6.44
N GLU A 8 -7.03 -5.61 -7.50
CA GLU A 8 -5.81 -6.37 -7.75
C GLU A 8 -4.62 -5.47 -7.97
N SER A 9 -4.82 -4.38 -8.70
CA SER A 9 -3.77 -3.39 -8.94
C SER A 9 -3.32 -2.74 -7.62
N LEU A 10 -4.28 -2.38 -6.77
CA LEU A 10 -3.98 -1.80 -5.47
C LEU A 10 -3.27 -2.80 -4.56
N ALA A 11 -3.69 -4.07 -4.60
CA ALA A 11 -3.06 -5.12 -3.82
C ALA A 11 -1.59 -5.30 -4.21
N LYS A 12 -1.29 -5.24 -5.50
CA LYS A 12 0.08 -5.32 -5.98
C LYS A 12 0.92 -4.15 -5.48
N LYS A 13 0.37 -2.96 -5.53
CA LYS A 13 1.05 -1.76 -5.03
C LYS A 13 1.30 -1.86 -3.53
N HIS A 14 0.31 -2.36 -2.79
CA HIS A 14 0.43 -2.57 -1.36
C HIS A 14 1.56 -3.55 -1.04
N GLY A 15 1.61 -4.67 -1.75
CA GLY A 15 2.67 -5.65 -1.58
C GLY A 15 4.06 -5.10 -1.88
N ALA A 16 4.16 -4.31 -2.96
CA ALA A 16 5.42 -3.68 -3.32
C ALA A 16 5.89 -2.69 -2.24
N LEU A 17 4.95 -1.95 -1.65
CA LEU A 17 5.28 -1.02 -0.57
C LEU A 17 5.70 -1.76 0.69
N GLU A 18 5.08 -2.89 0.99
CA GLU A 18 5.47 -3.70 2.14
C GLU A 18 6.90 -4.22 1.99
N GLU A 19 7.25 -4.71 0.80
CA GLU A 19 8.61 -5.15 0.51
C GLU A 19 9.59 -4.00 0.63
N ARG A 20 9.23 -2.87 0.09
CA ARG A 20 10.06 -1.69 0.15
C ARG A 20 10.28 -1.24 1.59
N LEU A 21 9.23 -1.29 2.40
CA LEU A 21 9.32 -0.94 3.81
C LEU A 21 10.22 -1.92 4.55
N HIS A 22 10.08 -3.21 4.28
CA HIS A 22 10.91 -4.24 4.88
C HIS A 22 12.38 -4.02 4.57
N THR A 23 12.70 -3.75 3.32
CA THR A 23 14.06 -3.46 2.88
C THR A 23 14.59 -2.19 3.54
N ALA A 24 13.73 -1.16 3.64
CA ALA A 24 14.09 0.11 4.24
C ALA A 24 14.43 -0.05 5.73
N LEU A 25 13.63 -0.82 6.44
CA LEU A 25 13.86 -1.05 7.87
C LEU A 25 15.13 -1.85 8.13
N ALA A 26 15.54 -2.67 7.16
CA ALA A 26 16.78 -3.44 7.26
C ALA A 26 18.02 -2.63 6.89
N SER A 27 17.84 -1.46 6.29
CA SER A 27 18.95 -0.62 5.85
C SER A 27 19.36 0.37 6.96
N PRO A 28 20.61 0.38 7.40
CA PRO A 28 21.03 1.30 8.44
C PRO A 28 21.16 2.76 8.00
N SER A 29 21.16 3.00 6.69
CA SER A 29 21.36 4.33 6.15
C SER A 29 20.08 5.01 5.69
N ILE A 30 18.92 4.38 5.87
CA ILE A 30 17.68 4.97 5.42
C ILE A 30 17.19 6.05 6.36
N ASP A 31 16.59 7.09 5.79
CA ASP A 31 16.07 8.22 6.53
C ASP A 31 14.70 7.89 7.12
N ASP A 32 14.43 8.33 8.34
CA ASP A 32 13.13 8.16 8.99
C ASP A 32 12.01 8.78 8.17
N LYS A 33 12.29 9.87 7.49
CA LYS A 33 11.33 10.55 6.64
C LYS A 33 10.88 9.65 5.50
N GLU A 34 11.80 8.90 4.91
CA GLU A 34 11.50 7.99 3.83
C GLU A 34 10.64 6.83 4.31
N ILE A 35 10.96 6.31 5.50
CA ILE A 35 10.15 5.25 6.12
C ILE A 35 8.72 5.74 6.37
N ALA A 36 8.58 6.96 6.88
CA ALA A 36 7.27 7.55 7.14
C ALA A 36 6.46 7.71 5.87
N GLU A 37 7.10 8.08 4.76
CA GLU A 37 6.42 8.21 3.48
C GLU A 37 5.91 6.86 2.97
N ILE A 38 6.73 5.82 3.09
CA ILE A 38 6.33 4.47 2.67
C ILE A 38 5.12 4.01 3.49
N LYS A 39 5.16 4.21 4.80
CA LYS A 39 4.06 3.83 5.69
C LYS A 39 2.78 4.58 5.34
N ARG A 40 2.90 5.87 5.04
CA ARG A 40 1.75 6.70 4.67
C ARG A 40 1.12 6.23 3.36
N ASN A 41 1.95 5.93 2.37
CA ASN A 41 1.46 5.43 1.08
C ASN A 41 0.78 4.08 1.24
N LYS A 42 1.35 3.22 2.07
CA LYS A 42 0.77 1.91 2.36
C LYS A 42 -0.63 2.04 2.97
N LEU A 43 -0.78 2.94 3.95
CA LEU A 43 -2.07 3.19 4.58
C LEU A 43 -3.09 3.76 3.61
N ARG A 44 -2.65 4.65 2.72
CA ARG A 44 -3.53 5.24 1.71
C ARG A 44 -4.08 4.17 0.77
N ILE A 45 -3.22 3.28 0.30
CA ILE A 45 -3.64 2.21 -0.60
C ILE A 45 -4.58 1.25 0.10
N LYS A 46 -4.28 0.90 1.35
CA LYS A 46 -5.15 0.05 2.14
C LYS A 46 -6.53 0.66 2.31
N ASP A 47 -6.59 1.96 2.59
CA ASP A 47 -7.84 2.68 2.74
C ASP A 47 -8.66 2.66 1.44
N GLU A 48 -8.01 2.87 0.30
CA GLU A 48 -8.67 2.79 -0.99
C GLU A 48 -9.25 1.40 -1.25
N MET A 49 -8.49 0.36 -0.91
CA MET A 49 -8.95 -1.01 -1.07
C MET A 49 -10.21 -1.27 -0.23
N GLU A 50 -10.21 -0.80 1.01
CA GLU A 50 -11.36 -0.96 1.89
C GLU A 50 -12.58 -0.22 1.38
N ARG A 51 -12.39 0.98 0.85
CA ARG A 51 -13.48 1.77 0.28
C ARG A 51 -14.09 1.07 -0.93
N LEU A 52 -13.26 0.51 -1.79
CA LEU A 52 -13.73 -0.23 -2.95
C LEU A 52 -14.52 -1.47 -2.55
N ARG A 53 -14.03 -2.19 -1.54
CA ARG A 53 -14.73 -3.37 -1.04
C ARG A 53 -16.07 -3.00 -0.44
N ALA A 54 -16.12 -1.92 0.32
CA ALA A 54 -17.36 -1.44 0.93
C ALA A 54 -18.35 -1.01 -0.15
N SER A 55 -17.86 -0.41 -1.22
CA SER A 55 -18.67 0.06 -2.33
C SER A 55 -19.33 -1.10 -3.10
N THR A 56 -18.72 -2.27 -3.12
CA THR A 56 -19.26 -3.44 -3.79
C THR A 56 -20.11 -4.33 -2.90
N ARG A 57 -20.12 -4.06 -1.61
CA ARG A 57 -20.87 -4.85 -0.65
C ARG A 57 -22.27 -4.26 -0.49
N HIS A 58 -23.27 -4.99 -0.89
CA HIS A 58 -24.67 -4.62 -0.74
C HIS A 58 -25.47 -5.71 -0.08
#